data_746fe947ea9448de216de9b3201d0e4e
#
_entry.id   746fe947ea9448de216de9b3201d0e4e
#
_cell.length_a   1.000
_cell.length_b   1.000
_cell.length_c   1.000
_cell.angle_alpha   90.00
_cell.angle_beta   90.00
_cell.angle_gamma   90.00
#
_symmetry.space_group_name_H-M   'P 1'
#
loop_
_entity.id
_entity.type
_entity.pdbx_description
1 polymer ?
#
loop_
_entity_poly.entity_id
_entity_poly.type
_entity_poly.pdbx_seq_one_letter_code
_entity_poly.pdbx_strand_id
1 'polypeptide(L)'
;VHMEAIRYARQGYKMLLIGHAGHDEVVGTVGEAPDAFSIVESPEDVADLPFTGDEKMVYLTQTTLSMDDANRIIDAIKQRYPNIKEPPSEDICYATTNRQHAVRAMAPSADLTLVVGSQNSSNSVRLTEISETTGTPAHLVDDRSELKPEWFEGVGTVLVTAGASAPEHLVREIIEGLAKDYDGHISEGDGVEEDVHFSLPRSLRVLQDAGG
;
A
#
# COMPACT_ATOMS: atom_id res chain seq x y z
N VAL A 1 -10.67 -3.24 -8.13
CA VAL A 1 -10.69 -1.93 -8.82
C VAL A 1 -11.05 -2.08 -10.30
N HIS A 2 -10.27 -2.82 -11.17
CA HIS A 2 -10.55 -2.95 -12.63
C HIS A 2 -11.98 -3.42 -12.95
N MET A 3 -12.44 -4.49 -12.30
CA MET A 3 -13.81 -5.02 -12.52
C MET A 3 -14.90 -4.01 -12.10
N GLU A 4 -14.62 -3.21 -11.09
CA GLU A 4 -15.52 -2.14 -10.65
C GLU A 4 -15.52 -0.99 -11.65
N ALA A 5 -14.35 -0.59 -12.15
CA ALA A 5 -14.20 0.40 -13.19
C ALA A 5 -15.08 0.07 -14.42
N ILE A 6 -14.94 -1.16 -14.94
CA ILE A 6 -15.75 -1.64 -16.06
C ILE A 6 -17.26 -1.60 -15.72
N ARG A 7 -17.64 -2.05 -14.52
CA ARG A 7 -19.04 -2.09 -14.09
C ARG A 7 -19.64 -0.69 -13.99
N TYR A 8 -18.92 0.25 -13.35
CA TYR A 8 -19.41 1.63 -13.19
C TYR A 8 -19.45 2.38 -14.51
N ALA A 9 -18.46 2.20 -15.40
CA ALA A 9 -18.48 2.78 -16.74
C ALA A 9 -19.72 2.35 -17.53
N ARG A 10 -20.06 1.05 -17.50
CA ARG A 10 -21.27 0.52 -18.15
C ARG A 10 -22.58 1.09 -17.59
N GLN A 11 -22.57 1.53 -16.34
CA GLN A 11 -23.71 2.15 -15.66
C GLN A 11 -23.78 3.67 -15.84
N GLY A 12 -22.82 4.25 -16.59
CA GLY A 12 -22.74 5.68 -16.90
C GLY A 12 -22.24 6.55 -15.73
N TYR A 13 -21.47 5.96 -14.81
CA TYR A 13 -20.82 6.73 -13.75
C TYR A 13 -19.62 7.50 -14.28
N LYS A 14 -19.41 8.70 -13.76
CA LYS A 14 -18.10 9.37 -13.75
C LYS A 14 -17.32 8.89 -12.54
N MET A 15 -16.07 8.52 -12.77
CA MET A 15 -15.24 7.89 -11.75
C MET A 15 -14.08 8.81 -11.38
N LEU A 16 -13.92 9.06 -10.09
CA LEU A 16 -12.73 9.72 -9.54
C LEU A 16 -11.77 8.64 -9.06
N LEU A 17 -10.59 8.55 -9.67
CA LEU A 17 -9.56 7.62 -9.24
C LEU A 17 -8.53 8.36 -8.40
N ILE A 18 -8.52 8.08 -7.11
CA ILE A 18 -7.53 8.59 -6.17
C ILE A 18 -6.25 7.77 -6.33
N GLY A 19 -5.16 8.41 -6.75
CA GLY A 19 -3.89 7.72 -7.00
C GLY A 19 -2.94 8.53 -7.86
N HIS A 20 -1.73 8.06 -8.03
CA HIS A 20 -0.68 8.74 -8.79
C HIS A 20 -0.80 8.44 -10.29
N ALA A 21 -0.96 9.47 -11.11
CA ALA A 21 -1.23 9.37 -12.57
C ALA A 21 -0.20 8.51 -13.33
N GLY A 22 1.06 8.52 -12.92
CA GLY A 22 2.14 7.74 -13.54
C GLY A 22 2.26 6.29 -13.04
N HIS A 23 1.45 5.87 -12.07
CA HIS A 23 1.54 4.53 -11.50
C HIS A 23 0.87 3.49 -12.40
N ASP A 24 1.50 2.34 -12.62
CA ASP A 24 1.01 1.27 -13.52
C ASP A 24 -0.42 0.81 -13.21
N GLU A 25 -0.77 0.71 -11.91
CA GLU A 25 -2.12 0.35 -11.48
C GLU A 25 -3.15 1.41 -11.91
N VAL A 26 -2.80 2.69 -11.77
CA VAL A 26 -3.67 3.81 -12.18
C VAL A 26 -3.83 3.85 -13.68
N VAL A 27 -2.72 3.74 -14.42
CA VAL A 27 -2.73 3.67 -15.89
C VAL A 27 -3.58 2.49 -16.38
N GLY A 28 -3.40 1.30 -15.78
CA GLY A 28 -4.17 0.11 -16.12
C GLY A 28 -5.67 0.27 -15.80
N THR A 29 -6.01 0.83 -14.66
CA THR A 29 -7.42 1.04 -14.25
C THR A 29 -8.12 2.06 -15.14
N VAL A 30 -7.48 3.19 -15.43
CA VAL A 30 -8.01 4.20 -16.37
C VAL A 30 -8.17 3.62 -17.78
N GLY A 31 -7.24 2.75 -18.19
CA GLY A 31 -7.30 2.08 -19.49
C GLY A 31 -8.57 1.24 -19.73
N GLU A 32 -9.27 0.80 -18.68
CA GLU A 32 -10.53 0.05 -18.80
C GLU A 32 -11.71 0.93 -19.27
N ALA A 33 -11.68 2.25 -19.01
CA ALA A 33 -12.71 3.19 -19.43
C ALA A 33 -12.21 4.64 -19.45
N PRO A 34 -11.31 5.03 -20.37
CA PRO A 34 -10.57 6.30 -20.31
C PRO A 34 -11.45 7.54 -20.20
N ASP A 35 -12.60 7.55 -20.90
CA ASP A 35 -13.52 8.71 -20.96
C ASP A 35 -14.37 8.90 -19.69
N ALA A 36 -14.34 7.93 -18.80
CA ALA A 36 -15.14 7.93 -17.58
C ALA A 36 -14.35 8.35 -16.34
N PHE A 37 -13.01 8.41 -16.42
CA PHE A 37 -12.13 8.71 -15.28
C PHE A 37 -11.65 10.16 -15.23
N SER A 38 -11.52 10.65 -13.98
CA SER A 38 -10.66 11.77 -13.63
C SER A 38 -9.75 11.32 -12.49
N ILE A 39 -8.43 11.55 -12.61
CA ILE A 39 -7.45 11.20 -11.57
C ILE A 39 -7.41 12.36 -10.57
N VAL A 40 -7.30 12.02 -9.28
CA VAL A 40 -7.19 12.94 -8.15
C VAL A 40 -5.98 12.52 -7.34
N GLU A 41 -4.92 13.31 -7.34
CA GLU A 41 -3.67 13.04 -6.62
C GLU A 41 -3.60 13.76 -5.28
N SER A 42 -4.35 14.86 -5.15
CA SER A 42 -4.35 15.73 -3.97
C SER A 42 -5.75 16.29 -3.67
N PRO A 43 -6.02 16.79 -2.43
CA PRO A 43 -7.26 17.49 -2.12
C PRO A 43 -7.49 18.72 -2.99
N GLU A 44 -6.42 19.39 -3.44
CA GLU A 44 -6.46 20.60 -4.27
C GLU A 44 -7.04 20.30 -5.66
N ASP A 45 -6.75 19.13 -6.24
CA ASP A 45 -7.26 18.71 -7.55
C ASP A 45 -8.78 18.61 -7.57
N VAL A 46 -9.39 18.38 -6.41
CA VAL A 46 -10.85 18.27 -6.28
C VAL A 46 -11.52 19.57 -6.72
N ALA A 47 -10.88 20.74 -6.50
CA ALA A 47 -11.41 22.04 -6.88
C ALA A 47 -11.51 22.25 -8.40
N ASP A 48 -10.64 21.59 -9.19
CA ASP A 48 -10.55 21.75 -10.63
C ASP A 48 -11.36 20.71 -11.42
N LEU A 49 -12.03 19.79 -10.74
CA LEU A 49 -12.86 18.78 -11.39
C LEU A 49 -14.04 19.41 -12.15
N PRO A 50 -14.32 18.96 -13.40
CA PRO A 50 -15.31 19.59 -14.28
C PRO A 50 -16.77 19.21 -13.98
N PHE A 51 -17.06 18.61 -12.83
CA PHE A 51 -18.37 18.07 -12.48
C PHE A 51 -19.18 19.05 -11.63
N THR A 52 -20.50 19.05 -11.83
CA THR A 52 -21.46 19.86 -11.06
C THR A 52 -21.96 19.19 -9.79
N GLY A 53 -21.83 17.84 -9.73
CA GLY A 53 -22.38 17.01 -8.64
C GLY A 53 -23.76 16.43 -8.92
N ASP A 54 -24.36 16.75 -10.08
CA ASP A 54 -25.63 16.16 -10.54
C ASP A 54 -25.41 14.83 -11.27
N GLU A 55 -24.18 14.56 -11.67
CA GLU A 55 -23.77 13.34 -12.35
C GLU A 55 -23.76 12.14 -11.39
N LYS A 56 -23.96 10.96 -11.95
CA LYS A 56 -23.67 9.73 -11.19
C LYS A 56 -22.18 9.59 -11.02
N MET A 57 -21.70 9.74 -9.81
CA MET A 57 -20.28 9.70 -9.49
C MET A 57 -19.95 8.59 -8.50
N VAL A 58 -18.74 8.05 -8.62
CA VAL A 58 -18.14 7.11 -7.67
C VAL A 58 -16.65 7.43 -7.58
N TYR A 59 -16.05 7.26 -6.39
CA TYR A 59 -14.60 7.25 -6.28
C TYR A 59 -14.08 5.82 -6.13
N LEU A 60 -12.87 5.60 -6.60
CA LEU A 60 -12.06 4.39 -6.45
C LEU A 60 -10.67 4.83 -6.00
N THR A 61 -9.89 3.93 -5.38
CA THR A 61 -8.53 4.24 -4.95
C THR A 61 -7.52 3.27 -5.52
N GLN A 62 -6.30 3.75 -5.72
CA GLN A 62 -5.13 2.90 -5.90
C GLN A 62 -4.91 2.07 -4.63
N THR A 63 -4.55 0.80 -4.77
CA THR A 63 -4.53 -0.17 -3.66
C THR A 63 -3.37 0.02 -2.67
N THR A 64 -2.36 0.81 -3.03
CA THR A 64 -1.11 1.01 -2.27
C THR A 64 -0.91 2.43 -1.73
N LEU A 65 -1.98 3.22 -1.68
CA LEU A 65 -1.93 4.58 -1.13
C LEU A 65 -1.67 4.60 0.38
N SER A 66 -1.18 5.74 0.85
CA SER A 66 -1.27 6.09 2.26
C SER A 66 -2.73 6.24 2.67
N MET A 67 -3.11 5.61 3.77
CA MET A 67 -4.47 5.74 4.31
C MET A 67 -4.79 7.19 4.66
N ASP A 68 -3.83 7.95 5.23
CA ASP A 68 -4.05 9.33 5.62
C ASP A 68 -4.23 10.23 4.41
N ASP A 69 -3.44 10.03 3.34
CA ASP A 69 -3.56 10.81 2.11
C ASP A 69 -4.87 10.48 1.39
N ALA A 70 -5.21 9.19 1.28
CA ALA A 70 -6.48 8.78 0.70
C ALA A 70 -7.67 9.38 1.45
N ASN A 71 -7.68 9.33 2.78
CA ASN A 71 -8.76 9.89 3.59
C ASN A 71 -8.89 11.41 3.41
N ARG A 72 -7.78 12.15 3.37
CA ARG A 72 -7.81 13.61 3.12
C ARG A 72 -8.45 13.95 1.77
N ILE A 73 -8.10 13.19 0.73
CA ILE A 73 -8.68 13.37 -0.60
C ILE A 73 -10.15 12.97 -0.61
N ILE A 74 -10.52 11.84 0.01
CA ILE A 74 -11.90 11.38 0.13
C ILE A 74 -12.77 12.41 0.85
N ASP A 75 -12.27 13.00 1.94
CA ASP A 75 -12.99 14.04 2.68
C ASP A 75 -13.24 15.28 1.81
N ALA A 76 -12.24 15.74 1.05
CA ALA A 76 -12.39 16.85 0.11
C ALA A 76 -13.41 16.52 -0.99
N ILE A 77 -13.36 15.30 -1.54
CA ILE A 77 -14.33 14.83 -2.53
C ILE A 77 -15.76 14.81 -1.95
N LYS A 78 -15.94 14.24 -0.76
CA LYS A 78 -17.26 14.18 -0.10
C LYS A 78 -17.80 15.55 0.27
N GLN A 79 -16.93 16.49 0.63
CA GLN A 79 -17.32 17.87 0.89
C GLN A 79 -17.85 18.56 -0.36
N ARG A 80 -17.20 18.36 -1.52
CA ARG A 80 -17.63 18.95 -2.79
C ARG A 80 -18.80 18.21 -3.44
N TYR A 81 -18.82 16.89 -3.32
CA TYR A 81 -19.81 15.99 -3.93
C TYR A 81 -20.48 15.09 -2.88
N PRO A 82 -21.41 15.63 -2.06
CA PRO A 82 -21.99 14.88 -0.93
C PRO A 82 -22.74 13.60 -1.31
N ASN A 83 -23.18 13.49 -2.55
CA ASN A 83 -23.92 12.33 -3.07
C ASN A 83 -23.02 11.34 -3.84
N ILE A 84 -21.70 11.52 -3.81
CA ILE A 84 -20.79 10.60 -4.48
C ILE A 84 -20.91 9.20 -3.88
N LYS A 85 -20.93 8.19 -4.73
CA LYS A 85 -20.98 6.82 -4.28
C LYS A 85 -19.61 6.36 -3.78
N GLU A 86 -19.64 5.62 -2.69
CA GLU A 86 -18.45 4.93 -2.17
C GLU A 86 -18.27 3.57 -2.84
N PRO A 87 -17.03 3.05 -2.96
CA PRO A 87 -16.82 1.66 -3.37
C PRO A 87 -17.47 0.70 -2.37
N PRO A 88 -17.88 -0.50 -2.79
CA PRO A 88 -18.57 -1.46 -1.92
C PRO A 88 -17.66 -2.07 -0.84
N SER A 89 -16.36 -1.94 -0.98
CA SER A 89 -15.32 -2.34 -0.04
C SER A 89 -14.18 -1.33 -0.10
N GLU A 90 -13.36 -1.27 0.93
CA GLU A 90 -12.13 -0.49 0.86
C GLU A 90 -11.24 -1.01 -0.27
N ASP A 91 -10.84 -0.11 -1.18
CA ASP A 91 -9.98 -0.46 -2.31
C ASP A 91 -8.51 -0.62 -1.89
N ILE A 92 -8.09 0.06 -0.79
CA ILE A 92 -6.74 -0.12 -0.23
C ILE A 92 -6.62 -1.57 0.26
N CYS A 93 -5.64 -2.28 -0.25
CA CYS A 93 -5.44 -3.68 0.07
C CYS A 93 -5.22 -3.89 1.58
N TYR A 94 -5.90 -4.88 2.19
CA TYR A 94 -5.74 -5.22 3.62
C TYR A 94 -4.27 -5.39 4.02
N ALA A 95 -3.45 -5.99 3.15
CA ALA A 95 -2.03 -6.16 3.40
C ALA A 95 -1.28 -4.83 3.45
N THR A 96 -1.71 -3.83 2.69
CA THR A 96 -1.19 -2.45 2.75
C THR A 96 -1.63 -1.79 4.06
N THR A 97 -2.91 -1.87 4.39
CA THR A 97 -3.49 -1.29 5.61
C THR A 97 -2.85 -1.85 6.87
N ASN A 98 -2.75 -3.18 6.99
CA ASN A 98 -2.19 -3.84 8.17
C ASN A 98 -0.72 -3.44 8.39
N ARG A 99 0.08 -3.40 7.31
CA ARG A 99 1.50 -3.00 7.40
C ARG A 99 1.67 -1.55 7.80
N GLN A 100 0.86 -0.65 7.25
CA GLN A 100 0.89 0.77 7.62
C GLN A 100 0.54 0.95 9.11
N HIS A 101 -0.48 0.24 9.61
CA HIS A 101 -0.85 0.27 11.03
C HIS A 101 0.28 -0.27 11.92
N ALA A 102 0.89 -1.41 11.55
CA ALA A 102 1.98 -2.01 12.30
C ALA A 102 3.20 -1.06 12.40
N VAL A 103 3.64 -0.49 11.28
CA VAL A 103 4.75 0.47 11.28
C VAL A 103 4.42 1.69 12.12
N ARG A 104 3.22 2.26 11.98
CA ARG A 104 2.81 3.43 12.76
C ARG A 104 2.79 3.17 14.26
N ALA A 105 2.39 1.96 14.67
CA ALA A 105 2.35 1.58 16.08
C ALA A 105 3.73 1.28 16.67
N MET A 106 4.62 0.66 15.88
CA MET A 106 5.88 0.10 16.38
C MET A 106 7.10 1.00 16.15
N ALA A 107 7.13 1.77 15.05
CA ALA A 107 8.27 2.62 14.72
C ALA A 107 8.64 3.60 15.85
N PRO A 108 7.69 4.25 16.58
CA PRO A 108 8.05 5.16 17.66
C PRO A 108 8.84 4.53 18.81
N SER A 109 8.86 3.20 18.93
CA SER A 109 9.65 2.48 19.96
C SER A 109 10.97 1.91 19.43
N ALA A 110 11.29 2.15 18.17
CA ALA A 110 12.53 1.75 17.53
C ALA A 110 13.45 2.96 17.28
N ASP A 111 14.75 2.72 17.19
CA ASP A 111 15.74 3.73 16.81
C ASP A 111 15.92 3.81 15.29
N LEU A 112 15.62 2.71 14.60
CA LEU A 112 15.73 2.57 13.15
C LEU A 112 14.66 1.63 12.62
N THR A 113 14.10 1.94 11.46
CA THR A 113 13.22 1.02 10.71
C THR A 113 13.92 0.57 9.43
N LEU A 114 13.94 -0.73 9.19
CA LEU A 114 14.32 -1.32 7.91
C LEU A 114 13.07 -1.85 7.20
N VAL A 115 12.84 -1.38 6.00
CA VAL A 115 11.77 -1.87 5.14
C VAL A 115 12.38 -2.73 4.04
N VAL A 116 12.06 -4.02 4.04
CA VAL A 116 12.53 -4.93 2.99
C VAL A 116 11.58 -4.86 1.81
N GLY A 117 12.09 -4.45 0.65
CA GLY A 117 11.29 -4.30 -0.56
C GLY A 117 11.93 -3.39 -1.58
N SER A 118 11.37 -3.37 -2.79
CA SER A 118 11.93 -2.62 -3.91
C SER A 118 11.53 -1.15 -3.88
N GLN A 119 12.43 -0.28 -4.37
CA GLN A 119 12.17 1.15 -4.64
C GLN A 119 11.01 1.37 -5.63
N ASN A 120 10.71 0.39 -6.47
CA ASN A 120 9.59 0.43 -7.40
C ASN A 120 8.24 0.02 -6.76
N SER A 121 8.27 -0.43 -5.51
CA SER A 121 7.06 -0.81 -4.77
C SER A 121 6.50 0.37 -3.99
N SER A 122 5.39 0.95 -4.45
CA SER A 122 4.70 2.06 -3.75
C SER A 122 4.39 1.71 -2.30
N ASN A 123 3.98 0.46 -2.03
CA ASN A 123 3.73 0.02 -0.66
C ASN A 123 5.00 0.05 0.21
N SER A 124 6.15 -0.42 -0.32
CA SER A 124 7.41 -0.42 0.43
C SER A 124 7.92 0.99 0.71
N VAL A 125 7.91 1.87 -0.30
CA VAL A 125 8.26 3.29 -0.15
C VAL A 125 7.37 3.95 0.90
N ARG A 126 6.06 3.69 0.88
CA ARG A 126 5.12 4.26 1.83
C ARG A 126 5.39 3.84 3.28
N LEU A 127 5.82 2.60 3.53
CA LEU A 127 6.17 2.16 4.89
C LEU A 127 7.38 2.92 5.44
N THR A 128 8.36 3.25 4.59
CA THR A 128 9.51 4.08 4.94
C THR A 128 9.05 5.48 5.36
N GLU A 129 8.23 6.12 4.53
CA GLU A 129 7.69 7.46 4.80
C GLU A 129 6.86 7.51 6.09
N ILE A 130 6.05 6.48 6.36
CA ILE A 130 5.27 6.39 7.61
C ILE A 130 6.19 6.35 8.82
N SER A 131 7.26 5.53 8.78
CA SER A 131 8.24 5.50 9.87
C SER A 131 8.87 6.87 10.11
N GLU A 132 9.30 7.55 9.05
CA GLU A 132 9.88 8.88 9.14
C GLU A 132 8.91 9.92 9.71
N THR A 133 7.64 9.86 9.33
CA THR A 133 6.60 10.75 9.89
C THR A 133 6.33 10.51 11.37
N THR A 134 6.63 9.33 11.89
CA THR A 134 6.57 9.03 13.34
C THR A 134 7.81 9.45 14.09
N GLY A 135 8.83 9.96 13.40
CA GLY A 135 10.09 10.44 13.97
C GLY A 135 11.22 9.40 14.00
N THR A 136 10.98 8.19 13.45
CA THR A 136 11.99 7.12 13.41
C THR A 136 12.62 7.05 12.02
N PRO A 137 13.97 7.21 11.91
CA PRO A 137 14.68 7.06 10.65
C PRO A 137 14.36 5.72 9.98
N ALA A 138 14.28 5.70 8.66
CA ALA A 138 13.96 4.47 7.93
C ALA A 138 14.80 4.31 6.68
N HIS A 139 15.11 3.06 6.33
CA HIS A 139 15.77 2.71 5.08
C HIS A 139 15.01 1.61 4.36
N LEU A 140 14.83 1.78 3.05
CA LEU A 140 14.29 0.78 2.15
C LEU A 140 15.46 0.02 1.52
N VAL A 141 15.43 -1.31 1.62
CA VAL A 141 16.48 -2.19 1.12
C VAL A 141 15.89 -3.37 0.34
N ASP A 142 16.48 -3.71 -0.79
CA ASP A 142 16.07 -4.89 -1.56
C ASP A 142 16.56 -6.18 -0.87
N ASP A 143 17.78 -6.19 -0.34
CA ASP A 143 18.39 -7.32 0.34
C ASP A 143 19.47 -6.90 1.36
N ARG A 144 20.08 -7.90 2.01
CA ARG A 144 21.10 -7.69 3.05
C ARG A 144 22.36 -6.98 2.55
N SER A 145 22.71 -7.07 1.26
CA SER A 145 23.93 -6.46 0.72
C SER A 145 23.89 -4.92 0.70
N GLU A 146 22.69 -4.37 0.79
CA GLU A 146 22.48 -2.91 0.84
C GLU A 146 22.59 -2.32 2.24
N LEU A 147 22.67 -3.17 3.29
CA LEU A 147 22.82 -2.69 4.66
C LEU A 147 24.18 -2.02 4.87
N LYS A 148 24.17 -0.84 5.47
CA LYS A 148 25.37 -0.06 5.76
C LYS A 148 25.64 -0.06 7.26
N PRO A 149 26.85 -0.47 7.69
CA PRO A 149 27.20 -0.53 9.12
C PRO A 149 26.96 0.79 9.87
N GLU A 150 27.18 1.92 9.20
CA GLU A 150 26.98 3.25 9.78
C GLU A 150 25.53 3.53 10.20
N TRP A 151 24.56 2.84 9.64
CA TRP A 151 23.15 2.98 10.04
C TRP A 151 22.86 2.44 11.44
N PHE A 152 23.73 1.55 11.94
CA PHE A 152 23.54 0.86 13.21
C PHE A 152 24.37 1.45 14.35
N GLU A 153 25.12 2.52 14.10
CA GLU A 153 25.91 3.19 15.14
C GLU A 153 25.00 3.85 16.19
N GLY A 154 25.06 3.37 17.43
CA GLY A 154 24.24 3.86 18.54
C GLY A 154 22.78 3.39 18.53
N VAL A 155 22.40 2.49 17.59
CA VAL A 155 21.07 1.91 17.49
C VAL A 155 20.94 0.74 18.46
N GLY A 156 19.94 0.77 19.32
CA GLY A 156 19.62 -0.31 20.27
C GLY A 156 18.45 -1.19 19.80
N THR A 157 17.53 -0.62 19.03
CA THR A 157 16.32 -1.33 18.56
C THR A 157 16.09 -1.06 17.09
N VAL A 158 15.99 -2.13 16.29
CA VAL A 158 15.67 -2.07 14.86
C VAL A 158 14.31 -2.70 14.62
N LEU A 159 13.37 -1.95 14.06
CA LEU A 159 12.13 -2.48 13.51
C LEU A 159 12.40 -2.98 12.10
N VAL A 160 12.21 -4.27 11.84
CA VAL A 160 12.26 -4.84 10.49
C VAL A 160 10.84 -5.11 10.02
N THR A 161 10.47 -4.51 8.90
CA THR A 161 9.19 -4.74 8.22
C THR A 161 9.44 -5.00 6.74
N ALA A 162 8.39 -5.37 6.01
CA ALA A 162 8.52 -5.71 4.61
C ALA A 162 7.33 -5.21 3.79
N GLY A 163 7.57 -4.88 2.52
CA GLY A 163 6.51 -4.68 1.56
C GLY A 163 5.69 -5.96 1.33
N ALA A 164 4.42 -5.82 0.93
CA ALA A 164 3.51 -6.95 0.73
C ALA A 164 4.01 -7.97 -0.32
N SER A 165 4.85 -7.55 -1.25
CA SER A 165 5.44 -8.40 -2.30
C SER A 165 6.88 -8.83 -2.01
N ALA A 166 7.46 -8.45 -0.87
CA ALA A 166 8.82 -8.83 -0.52
C ALA A 166 8.93 -10.33 -0.25
N PRO A 167 9.95 -11.02 -0.80
CA PRO A 167 10.15 -12.43 -0.53
C PRO A 167 10.53 -12.69 0.92
N GLU A 168 9.82 -13.59 1.59
CA GLU A 168 10.01 -13.94 3.01
C GLU A 168 11.46 -14.34 3.35
N HIS A 169 12.14 -15.03 2.43
CA HIS A 169 13.52 -15.46 2.67
C HIS A 169 14.51 -14.29 2.79
N LEU A 170 14.29 -13.19 2.06
CA LEU A 170 15.13 -11.99 2.17
C LEU A 170 14.92 -11.28 3.50
N VAL A 171 13.67 -11.25 3.97
CA VAL A 171 13.34 -10.69 5.31
C VAL A 171 14.06 -11.48 6.40
N ARG A 172 13.98 -12.81 6.35
CA ARG A 172 14.66 -13.70 7.32
C ARG A 172 16.17 -13.55 7.28
N GLU A 173 16.76 -13.47 6.08
CA GLU A 173 18.21 -13.29 5.91
C GLU A 173 18.70 -11.99 6.57
N ILE A 174 17.94 -10.91 6.44
CA ILE A 174 18.25 -9.63 7.09
C ILE A 174 18.13 -9.77 8.61
N ILE A 175 17.03 -10.30 9.12
CA ILE A 175 16.78 -10.46 10.57
C ILE A 175 17.85 -11.33 11.23
N GLU A 176 18.10 -12.53 10.68
CA GLU A 176 19.08 -13.47 11.20
C GLU A 176 20.51 -12.90 11.09
N GLY A 177 20.80 -12.17 10.00
CA GLY A 177 22.06 -11.51 9.80
C GLY A 177 22.32 -10.44 10.85
N LEU A 178 21.37 -9.54 11.10
CA LEU A 178 21.50 -8.49 12.11
C LEU A 178 21.64 -9.10 13.51
N ALA A 179 20.82 -10.11 13.86
CA ALA A 179 20.92 -10.76 15.15
C ALA A 179 22.31 -11.36 15.39
N LYS A 180 22.92 -11.95 14.36
CA LYS A 180 24.26 -12.53 14.42
C LYS A 180 25.36 -11.46 14.49
N ASP A 181 25.28 -10.42 13.67
CA ASP A 181 26.35 -9.43 13.52
C ASP A 181 26.43 -8.50 14.72
N TYR A 182 25.30 -8.27 15.41
CA TYR A 182 25.19 -7.34 16.55
C TYR A 182 24.80 -8.02 17.86
N ASP A 183 24.86 -9.36 17.95
CA ASP A 183 24.46 -10.15 19.14
C ASP A 183 23.03 -9.78 19.61
N GLY A 184 22.13 -9.58 18.64
CA GLY A 184 20.79 -9.06 18.85
C GLY A 184 19.79 -10.16 19.25
N HIS A 185 18.74 -9.75 19.97
CA HIS A 185 17.58 -10.60 20.27
C HIS A 185 16.43 -10.31 19.31
N ILE A 186 15.85 -11.35 18.73
CA ILE A 186 14.69 -11.23 17.82
C ILE A 186 13.42 -11.34 18.67
N SER A 187 12.51 -10.40 18.52
CA SER A 187 11.16 -10.44 19.06
C SER A 187 10.14 -10.18 17.95
N GLU A 188 9.04 -10.90 17.99
CA GLU A 188 7.91 -10.62 17.09
C GLU A 188 7.10 -9.44 17.65
N GLY A 189 6.71 -8.55 16.77
CA GLY A 189 5.84 -7.44 17.11
C GLY A 189 4.37 -7.85 17.13
N ASP A 190 3.54 -7.05 17.81
CA ASP A 190 2.09 -7.21 17.82
C ASP A 190 1.51 -6.86 16.44
N GLY A 191 1.47 -7.82 15.55
CA GLY A 191 0.86 -7.72 14.22
C GLY A 191 -0.59 -8.19 14.21
N VAL A 192 -1.33 -7.83 13.15
CA VAL A 192 -2.64 -8.41 12.87
C VAL A 192 -2.43 -9.80 12.28
N GLU A 193 -3.05 -10.82 12.87
CA GLU A 193 -3.06 -12.17 12.30
C GLU A 193 -3.84 -12.15 10.97
N GLU A 194 -3.18 -12.49 9.86
CA GLU A 194 -3.78 -12.51 8.53
C GLU A 194 -4.20 -13.95 8.18
N ASP A 195 -5.50 -14.22 8.14
CA ASP A 195 -6.07 -15.52 7.72
C ASP A 195 -6.65 -15.43 6.30
N VAL A 196 -5.88 -14.88 5.36
CA VAL A 196 -6.31 -14.73 3.97
C VAL A 196 -5.61 -15.74 3.07
N HIS A 197 -6.39 -16.68 2.54
CA HIS A 197 -5.91 -17.70 1.61
C HIS A 197 -6.41 -17.45 0.19
N PHE A 198 -5.50 -17.28 -0.75
CA PHE A 198 -5.82 -17.17 -2.16
C PHE A 198 -5.89 -18.56 -2.81
N SER A 199 -7.05 -18.88 -3.38
CA SER A 199 -7.19 -20.10 -4.19
C SER A 199 -6.41 -19.98 -5.50
N LEU A 200 -5.81 -21.07 -5.97
CA LEU A 200 -5.23 -21.13 -7.30
C LEU A 200 -6.24 -20.75 -8.39
N PRO A 201 -5.82 -20.09 -9.48
CA PRO A 201 -6.66 -19.88 -10.66
C PRO A 201 -7.26 -21.21 -11.14
N ARG A 202 -8.48 -21.16 -11.68
CA ARG A 202 -9.21 -22.38 -12.10
C ARG A 202 -8.39 -23.26 -13.04
N SER A 203 -7.60 -22.66 -13.95
CA SER A 203 -6.73 -23.37 -14.89
C SER A 203 -5.58 -24.15 -14.23
N LEU A 204 -5.18 -23.78 -13.01
CA LEU A 204 -4.10 -24.42 -12.27
C LEU A 204 -4.60 -25.41 -11.21
N ARG A 205 -5.89 -25.37 -10.82
CA ARG A 205 -6.47 -26.33 -9.85
C ARG A 205 -6.36 -27.76 -10.32
N VAL A 206 -6.48 -27.99 -11.63
CA VAL A 206 -6.35 -29.32 -12.26
C VAL A 206 -4.96 -29.94 -11.99
N LEU A 207 -3.93 -29.14 -11.76
CA LEU A 207 -2.59 -29.63 -11.45
C LEU A 207 -2.43 -30.05 -9.98
N GLN A 208 -3.23 -29.49 -9.07
CA GLN A 208 -3.26 -29.92 -7.66
C GLN A 208 -3.93 -31.30 -7.51
N ASP A 209 -5.00 -31.55 -8.27
CA ASP A 209 -5.76 -32.82 -8.23
C ASP A 209 -5.00 -33.96 -8.93
N ALA A 210 -4.02 -33.68 -9.79
CA ALA A 210 -3.22 -34.65 -10.52
C ALA A 210 -1.93 -35.09 -9.79
N GLY A 211 -1.59 -34.48 -8.65
CA GLY A 211 -0.38 -34.72 -7.86
C GLY A 211 -0.61 -35.39 -6.51
N GLY A 212 -1.85 -35.86 -6.23
CA GLY A 212 -2.23 -36.56 -5.00
C GLY A 212 -2.33 -38.08 -5.18
#